data_a7a755f05e3d794201d2755a984b6442
#
_entry.id   a7a755f05e3d794201d2755a984b6442
#
_cell.length_a   1.000
_cell.length_b   1.000
_cell.length_c   1.000
_cell.angle_alpha   90.00
_cell.angle_beta   90.00
_cell.angle_gamma   90.00
#
_symmetry.space_group_name_H-M   'P 1'
#
loop_
_entity.id
_entity.type
_entity.pdbx_description
1 polymer ?
#
loop_
_entity_poly.entity_id
_entity_poly.type
_entity_poly.pdbx_seq_one_letter_code
_entity_poly.pdbx_strand_id
1 'polypeptide(L)'
;HLKWMFTRQAAGDKKYVLCNADEGDPGAYMDRSVLEGDPHSVIEGMAIAAFAVGADEGFVYVRAEYPLAVERLRLAIAKARELGLLGRGILGTDFSFDLDIRMGSGAFVCGEETALIASIEGRRGEPRPRPPFPAQQGLWGRPTVLNNVETYANVPVILLRGAEWYAGIGSPVSHGTKVFALAGAVRNTGLVEVPVGTTLGDLVFDIGGGIRDGRAFKAAQIGGPSGGCIPRRHLNVRLDYETLEQLGAIMGSGGLIVMDEDTCMVDVARFFMEFVQDESCGKCVP
;
A
#
# COMPACT_ATOMS: atom_id res chain seq x y z
N HIS A 1 -8.04 11.05 -4.41
CA HIS A 1 -8.49 11.90 -5.54
C HIS A 1 -7.61 13.15 -5.71
N LEU A 2 -7.08 13.76 -4.65
CA LEU A 2 -6.22 14.95 -4.74
C LEU A 2 -4.96 14.71 -5.61
N LYS A 3 -4.25 13.58 -5.43
CA LYS A 3 -3.09 13.23 -6.26
C LYS A 3 -3.46 13.19 -7.75
N TRP A 4 -4.59 12.57 -8.09
CA TRP A 4 -5.06 12.46 -9.48
C TRP A 4 -5.43 13.85 -10.05
N MET A 5 -6.14 14.65 -9.27
CA MET A 5 -6.51 16.01 -9.67
C MET A 5 -5.27 16.87 -9.95
N PHE A 6 -4.29 16.87 -9.05
CA PHE A 6 -3.05 17.64 -9.23
C PHE A 6 -2.24 17.14 -10.43
N THR A 7 -2.13 15.82 -10.64
CA THR A 7 -1.44 15.25 -11.80
C THR A 7 -2.17 15.61 -13.10
N ARG A 8 -3.52 15.57 -13.10
CA ARG A 8 -4.31 15.96 -14.26
C ARG A 8 -4.09 17.43 -14.64
N GLN A 9 -4.06 18.32 -13.65
CA GLN A 9 -3.89 19.78 -13.83
C GLN A 9 -2.44 20.17 -14.13
N ALA A 10 -1.47 19.34 -13.80
CA ALA A 10 -0.07 19.63 -14.06
C ALA A 10 0.20 19.76 -15.56
N ALA A 11 0.97 20.79 -15.92
CA ALA A 11 1.40 21.02 -17.30
C ALA A 11 2.38 19.93 -17.77
N GLY A 12 2.31 19.58 -19.03
CA GLY A 12 3.17 18.59 -19.68
C GLY A 12 2.41 17.73 -20.68
N ASP A 13 3.13 17.28 -21.67
CA ASP A 13 2.67 16.42 -22.77
C ASP A 13 2.69 14.94 -22.42
N LYS A 14 3.46 14.55 -21.40
CA LYS A 14 3.61 13.18 -20.92
C LYS A 14 3.35 13.10 -19.43
N LYS A 15 2.59 12.09 -19.02
CA LYS A 15 2.30 11.78 -17.62
C LYS A 15 2.45 10.29 -17.37
N TYR A 16 2.73 9.90 -16.13
CA TYR A 16 2.93 8.51 -15.74
C TYR A 16 2.00 8.07 -14.62
N VAL A 17 1.67 6.78 -14.64
CA VAL A 17 0.94 6.11 -13.55
C VAL A 17 1.82 5.03 -12.96
N LEU A 18 2.07 5.09 -11.66
CA LEU A 18 2.89 4.13 -10.94
C LEU A 18 2.06 3.39 -9.89
N CYS A 19 2.26 2.09 -9.81
CA CYS A 19 1.78 1.27 -8.71
C CYS A 19 2.95 0.94 -7.77
N ASN A 20 2.82 1.35 -6.52
CA ASN A 20 3.74 0.95 -5.45
C ASN A 20 3.32 -0.43 -4.94
N ALA A 21 4.06 -1.44 -5.32
CA ALA A 21 3.97 -2.80 -4.83
C ALA A 21 5.27 -3.22 -4.09
N ASP A 22 6.00 -2.23 -3.54
CA ASP A 22 7.16 -2.46 -2.67
C ASP A 22 6.70 -2.60 -1.22
N GLU A 23 6.14 -3.76 -0.90
CA GLU A 23 5.62 -4.10 0.41
C GLU A 23 6.76 -4.61 1.32
N GLY A 24 7.52 -3.67 1.89
CA GLY A 24 8.69 -3.97 2.72
C GLY A 24 8.41 -4.00 4.22
N ASP A 25 7.18 -3.73 4.64
CA ASP A 25 6.79 -3.63 6.04
C ASP A 25 6.79 -5.01 6.73
N PRO A 26 7.52 -5.21 7.84
CA PRO A 26 7.55 -6.50 8.52
C PRO A 26 6.15 -6.97 8.92
N GLY A 27 5.78 -8.18 8.45
CA GLY A 27 4.48 -8.78 8.71
C GLY A 27 3.36 -8.40 7.73
N ALA A 28 3.58 -7.46 6.81
CA ALA A 28 2.62 -7.11 5.77
C ALA A 28 2.81 -7.96 4.50
N TYR A 29 1.69 -8.48 3.93
CA TYR A 29 1.68 -9.26 2.69
C TYR A 29 0.34 -9.17 1.94
N MET A 30 -0.43 -8.10 2.18
CA MET A 30 -1.72 -7.87 1.52
C MET A 30 -1.55 -7.53 0.03
N ASP A 31 -0.60 -6.67 -0.31
CA ASP A 31 -0.33 -6.27 -1.70
C ASP A 31 0.12 -7.47 -2.54
N ARG A 32 1.03 -8.27 -1.98
CA ARG A 32 1.44 -9.54 -2.55
C ARG A 32 0.24 -10.44 -2.84
N SER A 33 -0.67 -10.58 -1.88
CA SER A 33 -1.84 -11.47 -2.02
C SER A 33 -2.80 -11.00 -3.11
N VAL A 34 -2.99 -9.69 -3.28
CA VAL A 34 -3.78 -9.13 -4.39
C VAL A 34 -3.11 -9.43 -5.73
N LEU A 35 -1.80 -9.17 -5.86
CA LEU A 35 -1.08 -9.40 -7.11
C LEU A 35 -1.01 -10.89 -7.50
N GLU A 36 -0.98 -11.80 -6.51
CA GLU A 36 -1.00 -13.24 -6.74
C GLU A 36 -2.42 -13.76 -7.04
N GLY A 37 -3.46 -13.19 -6.44
CA GLY A 37 -4.84 -13.66 -6.53
C GLY A 37 -5.66 -12.97 -7.61
N ASP A 38 -5.58 -11.65 -7.72
CA ASP A 38 -6.34 -10.83 -8.68
C ASP A 38 -5.52 -9.63 -9.21
N PRO A 39 -4.47 -9.87 -10.00
CA PRO A 39 -3.70 -8.81 -10.63
C PRO A 39 -4.51 -7.96 -11.61
N HIS A 40 -5.63 -8.47 -12.14
CA HIS A 40 -6.46 -7.75 -13.10
C HIS A 40 -7.16 -6.54 -12.47
N SER A 41 -7.60 -6.62 -11.22
CA SER A 41 -8.19 -5.49 -10.49
C SER A 41 -7.21 -4.30 -10.40
N VAL A 42 -5.92 -4.58 -10.20
CA VAL A 42 -4.86 -3.56 -10.14
C VAL A 42 -4.62 -2.95 -11.52
N ILE A 43 -4.52 -3.79 -12.56
CA ILE A 43 -4.34 -3.34 -13.95
C ILE A 43 -5.49 -2.44 -14.38
N GLU A 44 -6.73 -2.84 -14.11
CA GLU A 44 -7.93 -2.06 -14.41
C GLU A 44 -7.93 -0.72 -13.65
N GLY A 45 -7.63 -0.75 -12.34
CA GLY A 45 -7.52 0.47 -11.53
C GLY A 45 -6.45 1.44 -12.04
N MET A 46 -5.31 0.92 -12.52
CA MET A 46 -4.26 1.74 -13.13
C MET A 46 -4.68 2.31 -14.48
N ALA A 47 -5.38 1.55 -15.33
CA ALA A 47 -5.91 2.02 -16.61
C ALA A 47 -6.95 3.12 -16.42
N ILE A 48 -7.84 2.97 -15.43
CA ILE A 48 -8.81 4.00 -15.04
C ILE A 48 -8.10 5.28 -14.56
N ALA A 49 -7.06 5.13 -13.73
CA ALA A 49 -6.26 6.28 -13.27
C ALA A 49 -5.57 6.97 -14.44
N ALA A 50 -4.99 6.20 -15.38
CA ALA A 50 -4.34 6.72 -16.57
C ALA A 50 -5.31 7.52 -17.45
N PHE A 51 -6.51 6.99 -17.69
CA PHE A 51 -7.57 7.71 -18.38
C PHE A 51 -7.93 9.01 -17.68
N ALA A 52 -8.10 8.97 -16.35
CA ALA A 52 -8.49 10.13 -15.56
C ALA A 52 -7.44 11.24 -15.57
N VAL A 53 -6.14 10.92 -15.56
CA VAL A 53 -5.06 11.92 -15.49
C VAL A 53 -4.49 12.29 -16.86
N GLY A 54 -4.79 11.52 -17.92
CA GLY A 54 -4.26 11.69 -19.26
C GLY A 54 -2.84 11.12 -19.40
N ALA A 55 -2.58 9.96 -18.79
CA ALA A 55 -1.34 9.20 -18.95
C ALA A 55 -1.51 8.08 -20.00
N ASP A 56 -0.44 7.73 -20.68
CA ASP A 56 -0.37 6.67 -21.68
C ASP A 56 0.59 5.53 -21.31
N GLU A 57 1.30 5.67 -20.19
CA GLU A 57 2.30 4.70 -19.75
C GLU A 57 2.32 4.59 -18.22
N GLY A 58 2.51 3.37 -17.74
CA GLY A 58 2.59 3.09 -16.32
C GLY A 58 3.56 1.97 -15.96
N PHE A 59 3.94 1.92 -14.69
CA PHE A 59 4.81 0.88 -14.16
C PHE A 59 4.28 0.34 -12.84
N VAL A 60 4.35 -0.98 -12.68
CA VAL A 60 4.19 -1.63 -11.39
C VAL A 60 5.57 -1.90 -10.82
N TYR A 61 5.89 -1.24 -9.71
CA TYR A 61 7.14 -1.46 -9.01
C TYR A 61 6.92 -2.51 -7.93
N VAL A 62 7.48 -3.68 -8.12
CA VAL A 62 7.28 -4.86 -7.28
C VAL A 62 8.61 -5.42 -6.79
N ARG A 63 8.62 -5.97 -5.57
CA ARG A 63 9.81 -6.61 -4.99
C ARG A 63 10.21 -7.87 -5.77
N ALA A 64 11.51 -8.05 -5.97
CA ALA A 64 12.05 -9.27 -6.59
C ALA A 64 11.79 -10.53 -5.73
N GLU A 65 11.56 -10.37 -4.43
CA GLU A 65 11.22 -11.44 -3.48
C GLU A 65 9.80 -11.98 -3.65
N TYR A 66 8.99 -11.39 -4.53
CA TYR A 66 7.64 -11.86 -4.86
C TYR A 66 7.57 -12.49 -6.26
N PRO A 67 8.29 -13.60 -6.51
CA PRO A 67 8.39 -14.17 -7.86
C PRO A 67 7.04 -14.59 -8.43
N LEU A 68 6.15 -15.16 -7.61
CA LEU A 68 4.81 -15.56 -8.04
C LEU A 68 3.95 -14.35 -8.42
N ALA A 69 3.99 -13.27 -7.64
CA ALA A 69 3.30 -12.03 -7.97
C ALA A 69 3.78 -11.46 -9.31
N VAL A 70 5.10 -11.44 -9.54
CA VAL A 70 5.70 -10.99 -10.80
C VAL A 70 5.24 -11.86 -11.97
N GLU A 71 5.24 -13.19 -11.83
CA GLU A 71 4.77 -14.13 -12.84
C GLU A 71 3.29 -13.89 -13.18
N ARG A 72 2.42 -13.84 -12.15
CA ARG A 72 0.98 -13.62 -12.33
C ARG A 72 0.70 -12.28 -12.99
N LEU A 73 1.40 -11.23 -12.59
CA LEU A 73 1.27 -9.90 -13.16
C LEU A 73 1.70 -9.86 -14.63
N ARG A 74 2.81 -10.55 -15.00
CA ARG A 74 3.24 -10.69 -16.40
C ARG A 74 2.19 -11.37 -17.27
N LEU A 75 1.62 -12.47 -16.78
CA LEU A 75 0.55 -13.19 -17.46
C LEU A 75 -0.69 -12.30 -17.62
N ALA A 76 -1.09 -11.58 -16.59
CA ALA A 76 -2.25 -10.70 -16.62
C ALA A 76 -2.06 -9.52 -17.61
N ILE A 77 -0.89 -8.88 -17.61
CA ILE A 77 -0.55 -7.80 -18.55
C ILE A 77 -0.57 -8.34 -19.99
N ALA A 78 0.06 -9.49 -20.24
CA ALA A 78 0.06 -10.11 -21.56
C ALA A 78 -1.37 -10.41 -22.03
N LYS A 79 -2.22 -10.95 -21.16
CA LYS A 79 -3.62 -11.25 -21.47
C LYS A 79 -4.44 -9.97 -21.70
N ALA A 80 -4.23 -8.93 -20.92
CA ALA A 80 -4.89 -7.64 -21.11
C ALA A 80 -4.52 -7.01 -22.47
N ARG A 81 -3.25 -7.13 -22.90
CA ARG A 81 -2.81 -6.69 -24.24
C ARG A 81 -3.47 -7.51 -25.34
N GLU A 82 -3.50 -8.84 -25.23
CA GLU A 82 -4.17 -9.73 -26.20
C GLU A 82 -5.65 -9.36 -26.39
N LEU A 83 -6.33 -8.99 -25.29
CA LEU A 83 -7.74 -8.63 -25.32
C LEU A 83 -8.01 -7.16 -25.70
N GLY A 84 -6.99 -6.37 -26.02
CA GLY A 84 -7.13 -4.95 -26.35
C GLY A 84 -7.54 -4.08 -25.17
N LEU A 85 -7.25 -4.51 -23.93
CA LEU A 85 -7.48 -3.77 -22.69
C LEU A 85 -6.25 -3.00 -22.23
N LEU A 86 -5.10 -3.25 -22.85
CA LEU A 86 -3.86 -2.48 -22.75
C LEU A 86 -3.28 -2.26 -24.14
N GLY A 87 -2.42 -1.25 -24.29
CA GLY A 87 -1.78 -0.87 -25.53
C GLY A 87 -2.47 0.30 -26.21
N ARG A 88 -2.54 0.26 -27.54
CA ARG A 88 -3.11 1.35 -28.36
C ARG A 88 -4.60 1.14 -28.60
N GLY A 89 -5.40 2.23 -28.53
CA GLY A 89 -6.80 2.21 -28.93
C GLY A 89 -7.66 1.28 -28.09
N ILE A 90 -7.51 1.32 -26.77
CA ILE A 90 -8.22 0.43 -25.83
C ILE A 90 -9.72 0.47 -26.09
N LEU A 91 -10.35 -0.71 -26.23
CA LEU A 91 -11.77 -0.90 -26.54
C LEU A 91 -12.23 -0.15 -27.81
N GLY A 92 -11.32 0.10 -28.78
CA GLY A 92 -11.62 0.82 -30.01
C GLY A 92 -11.77 2.31 -29.87
N THR A 93 -11.28 2.90 -28.78
CA THR A 93 -11.29 4.33 -28.51
C THR A 93 -9.94 4.99 -28.84
N ASP A 94 -9.83 6.30 -28.70
CA ASP A 94 -8.56 7.02 -28.85
C ASP A 94 -7.64 6.88 -27.62
N PHE A 95 -8.14 6.27 -26.54
CA PHE A 95 -7.36 6.04 -25.33
C PHE A 95 -6.33 4.92 -25.52
N SER A 96 -5.10 5.23 -25.16
CA SER A 96 -3.98 4.28 -25.21
C SER A 96 -3.27 4.31 -23.85
N PHE A 97 -2.99 3.14 -23.31
CA PHE A 97 -2.25 3.01 -22.07
C PHE A 97 -1.58 1.64 -22.01
N ASP A 98 -0.30 1.60 -21.67
CA ASP A 98 0.42 0.35 -21.49
C ASP A 98 1.17 0.31 -20.17
N LEU A 99 1.41 -0.91 -19.67
CA LEU A 99 2.03 -1.20 -18.39
C LEU A 99 3.29 -2.05 -18.58
N ASP A 100 4.31 -1.75 -17.76
CA ASP A 100 5.48 -2.61 -17.61
C ASP A 100 5.78 -2.84 -16.12
N ILE A 101 6.58 -3.87 -15.83
CA ILE A 101 6.98 -4.23 -14.47
C ILE A 101 8.41 -3.75 -14.22
N ARG A 102 8.62 -3.10 -13.10
CA ARG A 102 9.95 -2.78 -12.57
C ARG A 102 10.17 -3.54 -11.27
N MET A 103 11.22 -4.35 -11.24
CA MET A 103 11.55 -5.12 -10.04
C MET A 103 12.54 -4.37 -9.18
N GLY A 104 12.16 -4.14 -7.92
CA GLY A 104 13.04 -3.61 -6.89
C GLY A 104 13.90 -4.70 -6.25
N SER A 105 15.06 -4.30 -5.72
CA SER A 105 15.99 -5.21 -5.02
C SER A 105 15.59 -5.49 -3.57
N GLY A 106 14.38 -5.13 -3.15
CA GLY A 106 13.84 -5.41 -1.84
C GLY A 106 14.17 -4.39 -0.74
N ALA A 107 14.80 -3.27 -1.07
CA ALA A 107 15.10 -2.23 -0.08
C ALA A 107 13.81 -1.53 0.40
N PHE A 108 13.56 -1.53 1.71
CA PHE A 108 12.37 -0.92 2.33
C PHE A 108 12.20 0.55 1.97
N VAL A 109 13.31 1.31 1.86
CA VAL A 109 13.28 2.73 1.47
C VAL A 109 12.65 2.96 0.10
N CYS A 110 12.66 1.97 -0.81
CA CYS A 110 12.03 2.08 -2.13
C CYS A 110 10.49 2.09 -2.06
N GLY A 111 9.88 1.82 -0.91
CA GLY A 111 8.47 2.07 -0.64
C GLY A 111 8.12 3.57 -0.53
N GLU A 112 9.09 4.45 -0.26
CA GLU A 112 8.89 5.90 -0.31
C GLU A 112 8.77 6.38 -1.77
N GLU A 113 7.79 7.23 -2.07
CA GLU A 113 7.40 7.56 -3.45
C GLU A 113 8.53 8.14 -4.30
N THR A 114 9.41 8.96 -3.74
CA THR A 114 10.52 9.57 -4.49
C THR A 114 11.71 8.64 -4.64
N ALA A 115 11.94 7.76 -3.67
CA ALA A 115 12.95 6.70 -3.74
C ALA A 115 12.56 5.64 -4.77
N LEU A 116 11.28 5.25 -4.81
CA LEU A 116 10.73 4.36 -5.82
C LEU A 116 10.93 4.91 -7.23
N ILE A 117 10.61 6.19 -7.44
CA ILE A 117 10.83 6.88 -8.73
C ILE A 117 12.31 6.86 -9.11
N ALA A 118 13.21 7.20 -8.18
CA ALA A 118 14.65 7.15 -8.44
C ALA A 118 15.13 5.76 -8.84
N SER A 119 14.60 4.71 -8.20
CA SER A 119 14.91 3.32 -8.53
C SER A 119 14.42 2.92 -9.94
N ILE A 120 13.20 3.31 -10.34
CA ILE A 120 12.71 3.09 -11.72
C ILE A 120 13.59 3.79 -12.74
N GLU A 121 14.12 4.97 -12.42
CA GLU A 121 15.03 5.74 -13.26
C GLU A 121 16.45 5.14 -13.34
N GLY A 122 16.71 4.03 -12.65
CA GLY A 122 18.03 3.37 -12.61
C GLY A 122 19.03 4.07 -11.69
N ARG A 123 18.57 4.97 -10.83
CA ARG A 123 19.37 5.62 -9.79
C ARG A 123 19.23 4.87 -8.47
N ARG A 124 20.11 5.19 -7.52
CA ARG A 124 19.98 4.68 -6.15
C ARG A 124 18.61 5.10 -5.57
N GLY A 125 17.91 4.17 -4.93
CA GLY A 125 16.63 4.40 -4.28
C GLY A 125 16.77 5.27 -3.04
N GLU A 126 16.93 6.57 -3.24
CA GLU A 126 17.06 7.56 -2.17
C GLU A 126 15.91 8.58 -2.25
N PRO A 127 15.27 8.92 -1.12
CA PRO A 127 14.23 9.93 -1.10
C PRO A 127 14.78 11.32 -1.40
N ARG A 128 13.94 12.17 -1.97
CA ARG A 128 14.23 13.59 -2.17
C ARG A 128 13.25 14.48 -1.40
N PRO A 129 13.66 15.70 -0.99
CA PRO A 129 12.76 16.66 -0.38
C PRO A 129 11.57 17.00 -1.29
N ARG A 130 10.42 17.27 -0.71
CA ARG A 130 9.22 17.79 -1.36
C ARG A 130 8.89 19.17 -0.76
N PRO A 131 8.43 20.16 -1.54
CA PRO A 131 8.19 20.17 -2.97
C PRO A 131 9.48 20.12 -3.82
N PRO A 132 9.40 19.75 -5.15
CA PRO A 132 8.18 19.44 -5.90
C PRO A 132 7.65 18.04 -5.58
N PHE A 133 6.31 17.90 -5.57
CA PHE A 133 5.65 16.61 -5.41
C PHE A 133 5.66 15.82 -6.73
N PRO A 134 5.57 14.48 -6.71
CA PRO A 134 5.51 13.65 -7.92
C PRO A 134 4.41 14.05 -8.90
N ALA A 135 3.27 14.54 -8.41
CA ALA A 135 2.19 15.06 -9.24
C ALA A 135 2.61 16.24 -10.14
N GLN A 136 3.69 16.95 -9.76
CA GLN A 136 4.26 18.06 -10.50
C GLN A 136 5.53 17.65 -11.26
N GLN A 137 6.42 16.93 -10.57
CA GLN A 137 7.71 16.49 -11.09
C GLN A 137 8.08 15.12 -10.50
N GLY A 138 7.63 14.06 -11.14
CA GLY A 138 7.85 12.67 -10.78
C GLY A 138 8.83 11.96 -11.70
N LEU A 139 8.40 10.83 -12.28
CA LEU A 139 9.21 9.97 -13.13
C LEU A 139 9.75 10.73 -14.34
N TRP A 140 11.06 10.70 -14.52
CA TRP A 140 11.80 11.45 -15.56
C TRP A 140 11.42 12.93 -15.63
N GLY A 141 11.14 13.53 -14.46
CA GLY A 141 10.76 14.93 -14.34
C GLY A 141 9.34 15.26 -14.83
N ARG A 142 8.51 14.25 -15.14
CA ARG A 142 7.14 14.41 -15.64
C ARG A 142 6.11 14.25 -14.53
N PRO A 143 4.93 14.87 -14.66
CA PRO A 143 3.83 14.65 -13.72
C PRO A 143 3.50 13.17 -13.57
N THR A 144 3.45 12.68 -12.33
CA THR A 144 3.29 11.26 -12.04
C THR A 144 2.30 11.06 -10.91
N VAL A 145 1.32 10.18 -11.13
CA VAL A 145 0.49 9.67 -10.06
C VAL A 145 1.05 8.35 -9.55
N LEU A 146 1.20 8.24 -8.23
CA LEU A 146 1.65 7.01 -7.58
C LEU A 146 0.66 6.64 -6.50
N ASN A 147 0.12 5.42 -6.57
CA ASN A 147 -0.72 4.83 -5.55
C ASN A 147 -0.27 3.39 -5.22
N ASN A 148 -0.71 2.90 -4.07
CA ASN A 148 -0.47 1.53 -3.63
C ASN A 148 -1.39 0.52 -4.36
N VAL A 149 -1.05 -0.76 -4.30
CA VAL A 149 -1.81 -1.89 -4.87
C VAL A 149 -3.26 -1.91 -4.37
N GLU A 150 -3.47 -1.86 -3.05
CA GLU A 150 -4.80 -1.87 -2.44
C GLU A 150 -5.66 -0.70 -2.94
N THR A 151 -5.07 0.48 -3.12
CA THR A 151 -5.76 1.65 -3.67
C THR A 151 -6.26 1.38 -5.09
N TYR A 152 -5.40 0.86 -5.98
CA TYR A 152 -5.81 0.57 -7.36
C TYR A 152 -6.84 -0.55 -7.43
N ALA A 153 -6.70 -1.61 -6.64
CA ALA A 153 -7.66 -2.72 -6.61
C ALA A 153 -9.07 -2.29 -6.18
N ASN A 154 -9.20 -1.24 -5.37
CA ASN A 154 -10.49 -0.68 -4.96
C ASN A 154 -11.17 0.16 -6.06
N VAL A 155 -10.42 0.74 -6.99
CA VAL A 155 -10.97 1.68 -7.99
C VAL A 155 -12.07 1.05 -8.86
N PRO A 156 -11.90 -0.15 -9.46
CA PRO A 156 -12.94 -0.79 -10.26
C PRO A 156 -14.22 -1.05 -9.46
N VAL A 157 -14.08 -1.54 -8.24
CA VAL A 157 -15.24 -1.83 -7.36
C VAL A 157 -16.00 -0.56 -7.00
N ILE A 158 -15.30 0.54 -6.72
CA ILE A 158 -15.93 1.84 -6.43
C ILE A 158 -16.71 2.34 -7.64
N LEU A 159 -16.17 2.21 -8.86
CA LEU A 159 -16.89 2.63 -10.07
C LEU A 159 -18.12 1.75 -10.36
N LEU A 160 -18.01 0.45 -10.14
CA LEU A 160 -19.11 -0.50 -10.35
C LEU A 160 -20.24 -0.34 -9.33
N ARG A 161 -19.92 -0.12 -8.06
CA ARG A 161 -20.87 -0.03 -6.96
C ARG A 161 -21.36 1.39 -6.69
N GLY A 162 -20.59 2.39 -7.12
CA GLY A 162 -20.87 3.80 -6.90
C GLY A 162 -20.14 4.37 -5.67
N ALA A 163 -19.88 5.68 -5.75
CA ALA A 163 -19.15 6.40 -4.70
C ALA A 163 -19.91 6.41 -3.36
N GLU A 164 -21.25 6.52 -3.40
CA GLU A 164 -22.08 6.53 -2.20
C GLU A 164 -22.04 5.19 -1.45
N TRP A 165 -21.99 4.07 -2.20
CA TRP A 165 -21.81 2.76 -1.60
C TRP A 165 -20.51 2.68 -0.81
N TYR A 166 -19.38 3.11 -1.40
CA TYR A 166 -18.09 3.10 -0.73
C TYR A 166 -18.04 4.07 0.46
N ALA A 167 -18.64 5.25 0.31
CA ALA A 167 -18.74 6.24 1.39
C ALA A 167 -19.61 5.77 2.56
N GLY A 168 -20.51 4.83 2.33
CA GLY A 168 -21.34 4.20 3.36
C GLY A 168 -20.60 3.13 4.18
N ILE A 169 -19.36 2.77 3.82
CA ILE A 169 -18.54 1.80 4.55
C ILE A 169 -17.49 2.57 5.32
N GLY A 170 -17.15 2.12 6.53
CA GLY A 170 -16.10 2.71 7.34
C GLY A 170 -16.60 3.67 8.41
N SER A 171 -15.72 4.56 8.88
CA SER A 171 -16.04 5.57 9.88
C SER A 171 -16.57 6.87 9.21
N PRO A 172 -17.18 7.79 9.98
CA PRO A 172 -17.65 9.07 9.42
C PRO A 172 -16.56 9.95 8.79
N VAL A 173 -15.30 9.70 9.14
CA VAL A 173 -14.14 10.51 8.71
C VAL A 173 -13.22 9.75 7.75
N SER A 174 -13.24 8.41 7.81
CA SER A 174 -12.43 7.55 6.94
C SER A 174 -13.30 6.45 6.32
N HIS A 175 -13.50 6.50 5.01
CA HIS A 175 -14.41 5.62 4.29
C HIS A 175 -13.73 4.40 3.68
N GLY A 176 -14.54 3.37 3.44
CA GLY A 176 -14.14 2.12 2.79
C GLY A 176 -13.64 1.06 3.76
N THR A 177 -12.90 0.12 3.21
CA THR A 177 -12.30 -0.99 3.94
C THR A 177 -10.79 -0.85 4.04
N LYS A 178 -10.20 -1.61 4.96
CA LYS A 178 -8.75 -1.79 5.06
C LYS A 178 -8.43 -3.25 5.30
N VAL A 179 -7.42 -3.75 4.57
CA VAL A 179 -6.87 -5.08 4.83
C VAL A 179 -5.81 -4.97 5.93
N PHE A 180 -5.94 -5.81 6.95
CA PHE A 180 -4.94 -5.99 8.01
C PHE A 180 -4.27 -7.35 7.89
N ALA A 181 -2.94 -7.37 8.00
CA ALA A 181 -2.16 -8.58 8.18
C ALA A 181 -2.02 -8.86 9.69
N LEU A 182 -2.85 -9.74 10.19
CA LEU A 182 -2.86 -10.16 11.60
C LEU A 182 -1.71 -11.15 11.85
N ALA A 183 -0.79 -10.78 12.71
CA ALA A 183 0.38 -11.58 13.05
C ALA A 183 0.73 -11.52 14.55
N GLY A 184 1.73 -12.26 14.99
CA GLY A 184 2.20 -12.28 16.36
C GLY A 184 1.45 -13.27 17.26
N ALA A 185 1.11 -12.86 18.48
CA ALA A 185 0.55 -13.74 19.53
C ALA A 185 -0.97 -13.99 19.40
N VAL A 186 -1.59 -13.63 18.30
CA VAL A 186 -3.00 -13.89 18.02
C VAL A 186 -3.24 -15.34 17.62
N ARG A 187 -4.40 -15.90 17.94
CA ARG A 187 -4.72 -17.32 17.65
C ARG A 187 -4.84 -17.57 16.14
N ASN A 188 -5.61 -16.73 15.43
CA ASN A 188 -5.82 -16.82 13.99
C ASN A 188 -5.00 -15.74 13.31
N THR A 189 -3.91 -16.13 12.65
CA THR A 189 -3.09 -15.23 11.82
C THR A 189 -3.59 -15.25 10.38
N GLY A 190 -3.46 -14.16 9.67
CA GLY A 190 -3.87 -14.07 8.26
C GLY A 190 -4.24 -12.66 7.83
N LEU A 191 -4.77 -12.54 6.61
CA LEU A 191 -5.31 -11.29 6.10
C LEU A 191 -6.80 -11.17 6.45
N VAL A 192 -7.18 -9.99 6.89
CA VAL A 192 -8.54 -9.67 7.27
C VAL A 192 -8.93 -8.33 6.67
N GLU A 193 -9.98 -8.31 5.84
CA GLU A 193 -10.56 -7.07 5.34
C GLU A 193 -11.74 -6.65 6.22
N VAL A 194 -11.70 -5.43 6.74
CA VAL A 194 -12.72 -4.87 7.61
C VAL A 194 -13.03 -3.42 7.25
N PRO A 195 -14.22 -2.90 7.60
CA PRO A 195 -14.50 -1.47 7.50
C PRO A 195 -13.47 -0.65 8.29
N VAL A 196 -12.99 0.45 7.72
CA VAL A 196 -12.13 1.39 8.44
C VAL A 196 -12.86 1.88 9.70
N GLY A 197 -12.18 1.89 10.84
CA GLY A 197 -12.79 2.22 12.13
C GLY A 197 -13.30 1.01 12.93
N THR A 198 -13.11 -0.21 12.44
CA THR A 198 -13.23 -1.43 13.26
C THR A 198 -12.26 -1.31 14.44
N THR A 199 -12.67 -1.74 15.65
CA THR A 199 -11.82 -1.57 16.82
C THR A 199 -10.67 -2.57 16.85
N LEU A 200 -9.59 -2.21 17.52
CA LEU A 200 -8.47 -3.13 17.76
C LEU A 200 -8.94 -4.39 18.50
N GLY A 201 -9.87 -4.23 19.45
CA GLY A 201 -10.46 -5.35 20.21
C GLY A 201 -11.19 -6.33 19.30
N ASP A 202 -12.07 -5.84 18.42
CA ASP A 202 -12.81 -6.67 17.46
C ASP A 202 -11.84 -7.47 16.56
N LEU A 203 -10.79 -6.82 16.05
CA LEU A 203 -9.77 -7.50 15.23
C LEU A 203 -9.04 -8.59 15.99
N VAL A 204 -8.60 -8.30 17.23
CA VAL A 204 -7.79 -9.25 18.00
C VAL A 204 -8.63 -10.39 18.57
N PHE A 205 -9.81 -10.08 19.13
CA PHE A 205 -10.58 -11.07 19.89
C PHE A 205 -11.67 -11.73 19.07
N ASP A 206 -12.48 -10.97 18.35
CA ASP A 206 -13.63 -11.52 17.62
C ASP A 206 -13.18 -12.19 16.33
N ILE A 207 -12.30 -11.56 15.57
CA ILE A 207 -11.80 -12.09 14.30
C ILE A 207 -10.56 -12.96 14.52
N GLY A 208 -9.56 -12.43 15.24
CA GLY A 208 -8.32 -13.12 15.55
C GLY A 208 -8.44 -14.27 16.56
N GLY A 209 -9.60 -14.42 17.22
CA GLY A 209 -9.88 -15.49 18.18
C GLY A 209 -9.15 -15.33 19.51
N GLY A 210 -8.63 -14.12 19.80
CA GLY A 210 -7.91 -13.82 21.03
C GLY A 210 -6.44 -14.23 21.03
N ILE A 211 -5.82 -14.14 22.19
CA ILE A 211 -4.40 -14.43 22.38
C ILE A 211 -4.20 -15.94 22.48
N ARG A 212 -3.12 -16.44 21.88
CA ARG A 212 -2.74 -17.87 21.95
C ARG A 212 -2.50 -18.30 23.39
N ASP A 213 -2.75 -19.56 23.66
CA ASP A 213 -2.45 -20.24 24.92
C ASP A 213 -3.13 -19.62 26.15
N GLY A 214 -4.22 -18.83 25.95
CA GLY A 214 -4.96 -18.20 27.02
C GLY A 214 -4.23 -17.05 27.74
N ARG A 215 -3.14 -16.56 27.14
CA ARG A 215 -2.35 -15.45 27.69
C ARG A 215 -3.11 -14.11 27.59
N ALA A 216 -2.64 -13.13 28.36
CA ALA A 216 -3.22 -11.80 28.31
C ALA A 216 -2.65 -10.96 27.15
N PHE A 217 -3.52 -10.18 26.50
CA PHE A 217 -3.09 -9.18 25.54
C PHE A 217 -2.28 -8.08 26.23
N LYS A 218 -1.10 -7.75 25.68
CA LYS A 218 -0.26 -6.64 26.15
C LYS A 218 -0.41 -5.40 25.28
N ALA A 219 -0.14 -5.55 23.99
CA ALA A 219 -0.14 -4.46 23.02
C ALA A 219 -0.27 -5.00 21.59
N ALA A 220 -0.49 -4.10 20.62
CA ALA A 220 -0.36 -4.38 19.21
C ALA A 220 0.47 -3.29 18.53
N GLN A 221 1.43 -3.69 17.70
CA GLN A 221 2.17 -2.79 16.81
C GLN A 221 1.39 -2.62 15.51
N ILE A 222 1.19 -1.39 15.08
CA ILE A 222 0.53 -1.03 13.83
C ILE A 222 1.36 -0.01 13.05
N GLY A 223 1.28 -0.02 11.73
CA GLY A 223 1.95 0.96 10.86
C GLY A 223 3.44 0.68 10.65
N GLY A 224 3.89 -0.54 10.93
CA GLY A 224 5.26 -0.97 10.72
C GLY A 224 6.29 -0.27 11.61
N PRO A 225 7.56 -0.20 11.19
CA PRO A 225 8.65 0.37 11.98
C PRO A 225 8.45 1.85 12.34
N SER A 226 7.76 2.59 11.46
CA SER A 226 7.43 4.02 11.67
C SER A 226 6.09 4.24 12.38
N GLY A 227 5.43 3.16 12.75
CA GLY A 227 4.11 3.17 13.39
C GLY A 227 4.17 3.34 14.89
N GLY A 228 3.14 2.81 15.57
CA GLY A 228 3.00 2.92 17.00
C GLY A 228 2.59 1.61 17.65
N CYS A 229 2.87 1.52 18.95
CA CYS A 229 2.47 0.40 19.78
C CYS A 229 1.24 0.80 20.61
N ILE A 230 0.11 0.13 20.40
CA ILE A 230 -1.16 0.40 21.05
C ILE A 230 -1.31 -0.53 22.28
N PRO A 231 -1.24 -0.02 23.50
CA PRO A 231 -1.33 -0.83 24.71
C PRO A 231 -2.77 -1.25 25.01
N ARG A 232 -2.92 -2.23 25.92
CA ARG A 232 -4.19 -2.83 26.35
C ARG A 232 -5.28 -1.81 26.72
N ARG A 233 -4.92 -0.69 27.34
CA ARG A 233 -5.89 0.34 27.73
C ARG A 233 -6.63 0.98 26.54
N HIS A 234 -6.14 0.80 25.32
CA HIS A 234 -6.70 1.34 24.09
C HIS A 234 -7.29 0.24 23.17
N LEU A 235 -7.68 -0.93 23.69
CA LEU A 235 -8.32 -1.99 22.91
C LEU A 235 -9.57 -1.54 22.15
N ASN A 236 -10.32 -0.59 22.70
CA ASN A 236 -11.53 -0.07 22.06
C ASN A 236 -11.25 1.07 21.07
N VAL A 237 -9.96 1.34 20.75
CA VAL A 237 -9.60 2.36 19.78
C VAL A 237 -10.08 1.94 18.39
N ARG A 238 -10.65 2.88 17.66
CA ARG A 238 -11.00 2.68 16.25
C ARG A 238 -9.72 2.73 15.41
N LEU A 239 -9.58 1.78 14.51
CA LEU A 239 -8.49 1.74 13.55
C LEU A 239 -8.90 2.57 12.33
N ASP A 240 -8.84 3.88 12.48
CA ASP A 240 -8.93 4.88 11.42
C ASP A 240 -7.74 5.85 11.48
N TYR A 241 -7.54 6.62 10.43
CA TYR A 241 -6.34 7.45 10.28
C TYR A 241 -6.24 8.51 11.37
N GLU A 242 -7.35 9.18 11.66
CA GLU A 242 -7.41 10.30 12.59
C GLU A 242 -7.22 9.84 14.05
N THR A 243 -7.86 8.75 14.41
CA THR A 243 -7.79 8.21 15.78
C THR A 243 -6.39 7.66 16.08
N LEU A 244 -5.77 6.99 15.09
CA LEU A 244 -4.41 6.48 15.25
C LEU A 244 -3.39 7.61 15.36
N GLU A 245 -3.53 8.68 14.56
CA GLU A 245 -2.65 9.86 14.64
C GLU A 245 -2.70 10.52 16.03
N GLN A 246 -3.90 10.63 16.62
CA GLN A 246 -4.07 11.15 17.99
C GLN A 246 -3.35 10.32 19.05
N LEU A 247 -3.15 9.03 18.81
CA LEU A 247 -2.40 8.13 19.69
C LEU A 247 -0.89 8.10 19.37
N GLY A 248 -0.43 8.87 18.40
CA GLY A 248 0.96 8.83 17.93
C GLY A 248 1.29 7.56 17.14
N ALA A 249 0.28 6.93 16.56
CA ALA A 249 0.42 5.78 15.67
C ALA A 249 0.00 6.15 14.25
N ILE A 250 0.27 5.29 13.28
CA ILE A 250 -0.20 5.44 11.89
C ILE A 250 -0.83 4.14 11.42
N MET A 251 -1.73 4.22 10.44
CA MET A 251 -2.34 3.04 9.82
C MET A 251 -1.29 2.22 9.04
N GLY A 252 -0.40 2.90 8.33
CA GLY A 252 0.62 2.28 7.49
C GLY A 252 0.03 1.34 6.43
N SER A 253 0.74 0.26 6.16
CA SER A 253 0.31 -0.79 5.23
C SER A 253 -0.88 -1.61 5.73
N GLY A 254 -1.12 -1.66 7.04
CA GLY A 254 -2.09 -2.53 7.69
C GLY A 254 -1.46 -3.75 8.39
N GLY A 255 -0.14 -3.78 8.50
CA GLY A 255 0.54 -4.76 9.35
C GLY A 255 0.14 -4.57 10.81
N LEU A 256 -0.35 -5.64 11.46
CA LEU A 256 -0.80 -5.63 12.86
C LEU A 256 -0.17 -6.79 13.62
N ILE A 257 0.85 -6.49 14.43
CA ILE A 257 1.60 -7.48 15.20
C ILE A 257 1.10 -7.48 16.64
N VAL A 258 0.39 -8.52 17.02
CA VAL A 258 -0.20 -8.68 18.36
C VAL A 258 0.84 -9.26 19.33
N MET A 259 0.91 -8.70 20.52
CA MET A 259 1.85 -9.04 21.58
C MET A 259 1.11 -9.46 22.85
N ASP A 260 1.58 -10.51 23.49
CA ASP A 260 1.08 -11.03 24.75
C ASP A 260 1.88 -10.51 25.95
N GLU A 261 1.48 -10.94 27.14
CA GLU A 261 2.10 -10.56 28.41
C GLU A 261 3.58 -10.92 28.53
N ASP A 262 4.04 -11.97 27.86
CA ASP A 262 5.43 -12.44 27.88
C ASP A 262 6.33 -11.67 26.90
N THR A 263 5.76 -10.91 25.98
CA THR A 263 6.51 -10.13 25.00
C THR A 263 7.34 -9.02 25.65
N CYS A 264 8.65 -9.04 25.46
CA CYS A 264 9.53 -7.98 25.95
C CYS A 264 9.44 -6.75 25.03
N MET A 265 8.95 -5.62 25.54
CA MET A 265 8.81 -4.39 24.75
C MET A 265 10.16 -3.76 24.38
N VAL A 266 11.20 -4.01 25.17
CA VAL A 266 12.56 -3.55 24.86
C VAL A 266 13.12 -4.30 23.65
N ASP A 267 12.88 -5.62 23.57
CA ASP A 267 13.30 -6.43 22.42
C ASP A 267 12.52 -6.04 21.14
N VAL A 268 11.23 -5.73 21.27
CA VAL A 268 10.42 -5.21 20.15
C VAL A 268 11.00 -3.88 19.64
N ALA A 269 11.30 -2.97 20.55
CA ALA A 269 11.91 -1.68 20.18
C ALA A 269 13.28 -1.88 19.52
N ARG A 270 14.13 -2.77 20.07
CA ARG A 270 15.42 -3.12 19.50
C ARG A 270 15.26 -3.69 18.08
N PHE A 271 14.34 -4.64 17.88
CA PHE A 271 14.07 -5.22 16.57
C PHE A 271 13.75 -4.16 15.51
N PHE A 272 12.85 -3.21 15.82
CA PHE A 272 12.53 -2.15 14.89
C PHE A 272 13.68 -1.16 14.66
N MET A 273 14.47 -0.88 15.67
CA MET A 273 15.65 -0.02 15.52
C MET A 273 16.73 -0.67 14.65
N GLU A 274 17.00 -1.96 14.84
CA GLU A 274 17.92 -2.74 13.99
C GLU A 274 17.41 -2.77 12.55
N PHE A 275 16.11 -3.07 12.35
CA PHE A 275 15.49 -3.04 11.02
C PHE A 275 15.65 -1.67 10.32
N VAL A 276 15.34 -0.57 11.02
CA VAL A 276 15.48 0.79 10.44
C VAL A 276 16.95 1.12 10.14
N GLN A 277 17.88 0.64 10.96
CA GLN A 277 19.30 0.81 10.72
C GLN A 277 19.76 0.05 9.46
N ASP A 278 19.36 -1.20 9.31
CA ASP A 278 19.74 -2.06 8.18
C ASP A 278 19.15 -1.55 6.86
N GLU A 279 17.92 -1.04 6.90
CA GLU A 279 17.18 -0.53 5.73
C GLU A 279 17.44 0.96 5.44
N SER A 280 18.30 1.62 6.22
CA SER A 280 18.59 3.04 6.03
C SER A 280 19.38 3.28 4.73
N CYS A 281 18.94 4.24 3.92
CA CYS A 281 19.71 4.71 2.76
C CYS A 281 20.93 5.58 3.16
N GLY A 282 21.08 5.94 4.44
CA GLY A 282 22.18 6.74 4.96
C GLY A 282 22.15 8.23 4.61
N LYS A 283 21.02 8.73 4.09
CA LYS A 283 20.92 10.13 3.63
C LYS A 283 20.51 11.11 4.74
N CYS A 284 19.60 10.71 5.62
CA CYS A 284 19.04 11.59 6.65
C CYS A 284 19.85 11.58 7.95
N VAL A 285 20.50 10.46 8.25
CA VAL A 285 21.31 10.27 9.45
C VAL A 285 22.74 10.13 9.01
N PRO A 286 23.66 10.98 9.50
CA PRO A 286 25.08 10.86 9.21
C PRO A 286 25.66 9.57 9.79
#